data_797cb4deda17e0cbffa7472a653ea818
#
_entry.id   797cb4deda17e0cbffa7472a653ea818
#
_cell.length_a   1.000
_cell.length_b   1.000
_cell.length_c   1.000
_cell.angle_alpha   90.00
_cell.angle_beta   90.00
_cell.angle_gamma   90.00
#
_symmetry.space_group_name_H-M   'P 1'
#
loop_
_entity.id
_entity.type
_entity.pdbx_description
1 polymer ?
#
loop_
_entity_poly.entity_id
_entity_poly.type
_entity_poly.pdbx_seq_one_letter_code
_entity_poly.pdbx_strand_id
1 'polypeptide(L)'
;MDWIKIFDTPAKAKDRIIPGKPQLVVIGDIRICLARLGDSFYAVGDKCSHNGESLSKGQINFLGEVVCPWHGYRFSLKSGQCAEDYPDIPTYPILENEEGFFIGI
;
A
#
# COMPACT_ATOMS: atom_id res chain seq x y z
N MET A 1 3.28 2.59 -18.53
CA MET A 1 2.99 2.88 -17.11
C MET A 1 2.69 4.37 -16.95
N ASP A 2 1.62 4.68 -16.26
CA ASP A 2 1.23 6.06 -15.99
C ASP A 2 1.56 6.44 -14.54
N TRP A 3 2.26 7.55 -14.36
CA TRP A 3 2.56 8.10 -13.04
C TRP A 3 1.46 9.06 -12.62
N ILE A 4 0.72 8.68 -11.60
CA ILE A 4 -0.42 9.46 -11.10
C ILE A 4 0.00 10.18 -9.83
N LYS A 5 -0.12 11.52 -9.84
CA LYS A 5 0.20 12.34 -8.68
C LYS A 5 -0.83 12.14 -7.58
N ILE A 6 -0.35 11.74 -6.40
CA ILE A 6 -1.19 11.52 -5.22
C ILE A 6 -1.08 12.68 -4.25
N PHE A 7 0.13 13.20 -4.05
CA PHE A 7 0.40 14.36 -3.20
C PHE A 7 1.28 15.35 -3.93
N ASP A 8 1.09 16.64 -3.64
CA ASP A 8 1.89 17.70 -4.27
C ASP A 8 3.36 17.66 -3.88
N THR A 9 3.67 17.16 -2.69
CA THR A 9 5.04 17.03 -2.20
C THR A 9 5.21 15.73 -1.43
N PRO A 10 6.44 15.19 -1.38
CA PRO A 10 6.73 14.04 -0.49
C PRO A 10 6.46 14.34 0.99
N ALA A 11 6.64 15.59 1.42
CA ALA A 11 6.35 15.98 2.80
C ALA A 11 4.87 15.81 3.13
N LYS A 12 3.97 16.12 2.20
CA LYS A 12 2.53 15.91 2.41
C LYS A 12 2.20 14.43 2.52
N ALA A 13 2.88 13.57 1.76
CA ALA A 13 2.72 12.13 1.89
C ALA A 13 3.08 11.66 3.29
N LYS A 14 4.19 12.15 3.84
CA LYS A 14 4.61 11.80 5.20
C LYS A 14 3.62 12.27 6.27
N ASP A 15 2.99 13.43 6.05
CA ASP A 15 1.98 13.94 6.98
C ASP A 15 0.70 13.12 6.96
N ARG A 16 0.29 12.66 5.78
CA ARG A 16 -0.98 11.95 5.59
C ARG A 16 -0.88 10.46 5.85
N ILE A 17 0.24 9.84 5.48
CA ILE A 17 0.44 8.39 5.61
C ILE A 17 1.38 8.15 6.78
N ILE A 18 0.82 7.75 7.90
CA ILE A 18 1.61 7.48 9.11
C ILE A 18 2.03 6.02 9.18
N PRO A 19 3.18 5.71 9.79
CA PRO A 19 3.61 4.32 9.94
C PRO A 19 2.59 3.48 10.71
N GLY A 20 2.36 2.26 10.22
CA GLY A 20 1.44 1.31 10.86
C GLY A 20 -0.01 1.41 10.43
N LYS A 21 -0.43 2.53 9.81
CA LYS A 21 -1.82 2.73 9.39
C LYS A 21 -1.90 3.00 7.88
N PRO A 22 -2.21 1.99 7.08
CA PRO A 22 -2.34 2.19 5.64
C PRO A 22 -3.60 2.99 5.30
N GLN A 23 -3.59 3.60 4.12
CA GLN A 23 -4.70 4.40 3.62
C GLN A 23 -5.15 3.86 2.26
N LEU A 24 -6.45 3.93 2.02
CA LEU A 24 -7.00 3.60 0.71
C LEU A 24 -6.78 4.75 -0.26
N VAL A 25 -6.25 4.43 -1.44
CA VAL A 25 -6.15 5.35 -2.57
C VAL A 25 -6.89 4.71 -3.73
N VAL A 26 -7.81 5.44 -4.33
CA VAL A 26 -8.57 4.96 -5.49
C VAL A 26 -8.16 5.75 -6.72
N ILE A 27 -7.68 5.05 -7.75
CA ILE A 27 -7.30 5.64 -9.02
C ILE A 27 -8.16 4.97 -10.10
N GLY A 28 -9.18 5.68 -10.59
CA GLY A 28 -10.17 5.08 -11.47
C GLY A 28 -10.86 3.90 -10.77
N ASP A 29 -10.74 2.72 -11.34
CA ASP A 29 -11.29 1.48 -10.77
C ASP A 29 -10.28 0.73 -9.88
N ILE A 30 -9.06 1.25 -9.74
CA ILE A 30 -8.00 0.57 -9.03
C ILE A 30 -8.00 1.01 -7.57
N ARG A 31 -8.12 0.04 -6.66
CA ARG A 31 -8.08 0.27 -5.22
C ARG A 31 -6.70 -0.12 -4.70
N ILE A 32 -6.02 0.83 -4.09
CA ILE A 32 -4.64 0.69 -3.64
C ILE A 32 -4.55 0.92 -2.14
N CYS A 33 -3.83 0.05 -1.47
CA CYS A 33 -3.44 0.20 -0.08
C CYS A 33 -2.07 0.90 -0.07
N LEU A 34 -2.06 2.17 0.35
CA LEU A 34 -0.82 2.94 0.45
C LEU A 34 -0.32 2.89 1.89
N ALA A 35 0.88 2.40 2.07
CA ALA A 35 1.44 2.11 3.38
C ALA A 35 2.81 2.77 3.56
N ARG A 36 3.16 3.02 4.81
CA ARG A 36 4.45 3.58 5.19
C ARG A 36 5.12 2.70 6.23
N LEU A 37 6.39 2.40 6.01
CA LEU A 37 7.25 1.68 6.95
C LEU A 37 8.53 2.52 7.14
N GLY A 38 8.71 3.11 8.31
CA GLY A 38 9.77 4.08 8.51
C GLY A 38 9.59 5.28 7.59
N ASP A 39 10.58 5.56 6.74
CA ASP A 39 10.52 6.63 5.75
C ASP A 39 10.19 6.13 4.34
N SER A 40 9.91 4.84 4.20
CA SER A 40 9.61 4.22 2.91
C SER A 40 8.11 4.05 2.73
N PHE A 41 7.65 4.24 1.49
CA PHE A 41 6.25 4.06 1.12
C PHE A 41 6.11 2.87 0.19
N TYR A 42 4.98 2.18 0.30
CA TYR A 42 4.65 1.03 -0.52
C TYR A 42 3.20 1.11 -0.95
N ALA A 43 2.92 0.73 -2.19
CA ALA A 43 1.57 0.68 -2.72
C ALA A 43 1.29 -0.74 -3.20
N VAL A 44 0.26 -1.35 -2.63
CA VAL A 44 -0.17 -2.72 -2.99
C VAL A 44 -1.66 -2.71 -3.26
N GLY A 45 -2.16 -3.75 -3.91
CA GLY A 45 -3.59 -3.91 -4.10
C GLY A 45 -4.32 -3.96 -2.76
N ASP A 46 -5.48 -3.32 -2.68
CA ASP A 46 -6.22 -3.20 -1.42
C ASP A 46 -7.06 -4.43 -1.08
N LYS A 47 -7.14 -5.40 -1.98
CA LYS A 47 -8.00 -6.57 -1.79
C LYS A 47 -7.22 -7.76 -1.27
N CYS A 48 -7.60 -8.28 -0.10
CA CYS A 48 -7.06 -9.51 0.42
C CYS A 48 -7.39 -10.67 -0.53
N SER A 49 -6.37 -11.38 -1.01
CA SER A 49 -6.57 -12.49 -1.97
C SER A 49 -7.30 -13.69 -1.35
N HIS A 50 -7.32 -13.77 -0.01
CA HIS A 50 -8.03 -14.84 0.70
C HIS A 50 -9.53 -14.59 0.76
N ASN A 51 -9.96 -13.38 1.15
CA ASN A 51 -11.38 -13.11 1.46
C ASN A 51 -11.96 -11.84 0.86
N GLY A 52 -11.15 -11.05 0.12
CA GLY A 52 -11.60 -9.82 -0.51
C GLY A 52 -11.73 -8.61 0.41
N GLU A 53 -11.34 -8.74 1.68
CA GLU A 53 -11.39 -7.62 2.62
C GLU A 53 -10.40 -6.51 2.24
N SER A 54 -10.72 -5.27 2.61
CA SER A 54 -9.88 -4.12 2.32
C SER A 54 -8.65 -4.12 3.24
N LEU A 55 -7.46 -4.25 2.65
CA LEU A 55 -6.21 -4.28 3.42
C LEU A 55 -5.88 -2.93 4.05
N SER A 56 -6.37 -1.84 3.48
CA SER A 56 -6.17 -0.50 4.05
C SER A 56 -6.89 -0.30 5.39
N LYS A 57 -7.82 -1.19 5.74
CA LYS A 57 -8.45 -1.20 7.07
C LYS A 57 -7.63 -1.96 8.11
N GLY A 58 -6.58 -2.64 7.67
CA GLY A 58 -5.70 -3.40 8.54
C GLY A 58 -4.57 -2.57 9.11
N GLN A 59 -3.47 -3.23 9.40
CA GLN A 59 -2.27 -2.63 10.00
C GLN A 59 -1.02 -3.07 9.28
N ILE A 60 0.06 -2.33 9.48
CA ILE A 60 1.38 -2.69 8.98
C ILE A 60 2.20 -3.17 10.17
N ASN A 61 2.76 -4.38 10.07
CA ASN A 61 3.62 -4.90 11.13
C ASN A 61 5.08 -4.49 10.91
N PHE A 62 5.94 -4.76 11.90
CA PHE A 62 7.35 -4.37 11.83
C PHE A 62 8.15 -5.20 10.82
N LEU A 63 7.59 -6.29 10.32
CA LEU A 63 8.23 -7.10 9.28
C LEU A 63 8.03 -6.54 7.87
N GLY A 64 7.27 -5.44 7.73
CA GLY A 64 6.98 -4.87 6.43
C GLY A 64 5.86 -5.59 5.70
N GLU A 65 4.88 -6.07 6.44
CA GLU A 65 3.71 -6.74 5.89
C GLU A 65 2.44 -5.97 6.23
N VAL A 66 1.50 -5.94 5.30
CA VAL A 66 0.14 -5.48 5.60
C VAL A 66 -0.65 -6.69 6.12
N VAL A 67 -1.35 -6.47 7.23
CA VAL A 67 -2.10 -7.52 7.92
C VAL A 67 -3.59 -7.29 7.65
N CYS A 68 -4.22 -8.29 7.04
CA CYS A 68 -5.67 -8.24 6.78
C CYS A 68 -6.43 -8.12 8.11
N PRO A 69 -7.40 -7.19 8.21
CA PRO A 69 -8.13 -7.02 9.47
C PRO A 69 -8.99 -8.23 9.81
N TRP A 70 -9.25 -9.10 8.84
CA TRP A 70 -10.05 -10.30 9.04
C TRP A 70 -9.17 -11.54 8.92
N HIS A 71 -8.95 -12.23 10.03
CA HIS A 71 -8.14 -13.44 10.19
C HIS A 71 -6.62 -13.25 10.14
N GLY A 72 -6.13 -12.01 9.93
CA GLY A 72 -4.72 -11.70 10.08
C GLY A 72 -3.79 -12.22 8.99
N TYR A 73 -4.29 -12.52 7.79
CA TYR A 73 -3.43 -12.89 6.68
C TYR A 73 -2.48 -11.74 6.33
N ARG A 74 -1.22 -12.10 6.01
CA ARG A 74 -0.14 -11.13 5.87
C ARG A 74 0.40 -11.13 4.46
N PHE A 75 0.63 -9.93 3.92
CA PHE A 75 1.16 -9.74 2.58
C PHE A 75 2.37 -8.83 2.63
N SER A 76 3.48 -9.24 1.99
CA SER A 76 4.68 -8.41 1.90
C SER A 76 4.38 -7.12 1.15
N LEU A 77 4.76 -5.98 1.73
CA LEU A 77 4.62 -4.69 1.06
C LEU A 77 5.53 -4.58 -0.16
N LYS A 78 6.67 -5.26 -0.16
CA LYS A 78 7.63 -5.22 -1.27
C LYS A 78 7.22 -6.12 -2.43
N SER A 79 6.78 -7.33 -2.15
CA SER A 79 6.52 -8.34 -3.19
C SER A 79 5.05 -8.65 -3.41
N GLY A 80 4.18 -8.32 -2.46
CA GLY A 80 2.78 -8.71 -2.49
C GLY A 80 2.54 -10.17 -2.13
N GLN A 81 3.60 -10.92 -1.77
CA GLN A 81 3.48 -12.33 -1.46
C GLN A 81 2.77 -12.55 -0.13
N CYS A 82 1.81 -13.49 -0.12
CA CYS A 82 1.10 -13.87 1.08
C CYS A 82 1.94 -14.85 1.92
N ALA A 83 2.10 -14.55 3.22
CA ALA A 83 2.84 -15.42 4.13
C ALA A 83 2.13 -16.77 4.36
N GLU A 84 0.83 -16.83 4.15
CA GLU A 84 -0.01 -18.02 4.36
C GLU A 84 -0.33 -18.76 3.04
N ASP A 85 0.45 -18.53 1.99
CA ASP A 85 0.37 -19.21 0.69
C ASP A 85 -0.91 -18.96 -0.13
N TYR A 86 -1.67 -17.91 0.17
CA TYR A 86 -2.72 -17.43 -0.73
C TYR A 86 -2.09 -16.66 -1.89
N PRO A 87 -2.83 -16.41 -2.98
CA PRO A 87 -2.28 -15.70 -4.13
C PRO A 87 -1.67 -14.34 -3.76
N ASP A 88 -0.63 -13.95 -4.49
CA ASP A 88 0.00 -12.65 -4.33
C ASP A 88 -0.98 -11.53 -4.65
N ILE A 89 -0.80 -10.39 -4.01
CA ILE A 89 -1.50 -9.17 -4.38
C ILE A 89 -0.59 -8.30 -5.26
N PRO A 90 -1.15 -7.46 -6.14
CA PRO A 90 -0.33 -6.62 -7.00
C PRO A 90 0.42 -5.57 -6.19
N THR A 91 1.56 -5.14 -6.73
CA THR A 91 2.35 -4.03 -6.18
C THR A 91 2.46 -2.93 -7.24
N TYR A 92 2.56 -1.69 -6.78
CA TYR A 92 2.64 -0.53 -7.65
C TYR A 92 3.86 0.29 -7.26
N PRO A 93 4.66 0.75 -8.24
CA PRO A 93 5.85 1.54 -7.93
C PRO A 93 5.49 2.93 -7.43
N ILE A 94 6.38 3.50 -6.62
CA ILE A 94 6.24 4.85 -6.09
C ILE A 94 7.42 5.67 -6.57
N LEU A 95 7.13 6.92 -6.98
CA LEU A 95 8.13 7.89 -7.39
C LEU A 95 7.95 9.15 -6.54
N GLU A 96 9.03 9.57 -5.89
CA GLU A 96 9.07 10.81 -5.12
C GLU A 96 10.15 11.72 -5.68
N ASN A 97 9.78 12.97 -5.96
CA ASN A 97 10.72 13.98 -6.42
C ASN A 97 10.18 15.38 -6.10
N GLU A 98 10.85 16.42 -6.62
CA GLU A 98 10.45 17.82 -6.42
C GLU A 98 9.05 18.12 -6.95
N GLU A 99 8.58 17.37 -7.93
CA GLU A 99 7.28 17.60 -8.56
C GLU A 99 6.13 16.98 -7.77
N GLY A 100 6.42 16.03 -6.88
CA GLY A 100 5.39 15.41 -6.06
C GLY A 100 5.66 13.98 -5.66
N PHE A 101 4.58 13.34 -5.22
CA PHE A 101 4.53 11.93 -4.84
C PHE A 101 3.56 11.22 -5.79
N PHE A 102 4.05 10.18 -6.48
CA PHE A 102 3.32 9.52 -7.55
C PHE A 102 3.24 8.03 -7.33
N ILE A 103 2.16 7.43 -7.81
CA ILE A 103 2.01 5.97 -7.92
C ILE A 103 1.93 5.61 -9.40
N GLY A 104 2.67 4.59 -9.81
CA GLY A 104 2.63 4.08 -11.18
C GLY A 104 1.57 2.99 -11.36
N ILE A 105 0.78 3.13 -12.39
CA ILE A 105 -0.27 2.14 -12.72
C ILE A 105 -0.22 1.74 -14.18
#